data_25d5320d878e1ef9a9fbae55febbb940
#
_entry.id   25d5320d878e1ef9a9fbae55febbb940
#
_cell.length_a   1.000
_cell.length_b   1.000
_cell.length_c   1.000
_cell.angle_alpha   90.00
_cell.angle_beta   90.00
_cell.angle_gamma   90.00
#
_symmetry.space_group_name_H-M   'P 1'
#
loop_
_entity.id
_entity.type
_entity.pdbx_description
1 polymer ?
#
loop_
_entity_poly.entity_id
_entity_poly.type
_entity_poly.pdbx_seq_one_letter_code
_entity_poly.pdbx_strand_id
1 'polypeptide(L)'
;MASAAEQLAANINFSAFSKATELKKRIWFTLGALIVYRLGTYIPLPGIDANVLKDFFQQNSGGIMGMFDMFAGGALSRMTIFALNIMPYISASIIMQLMTAVSPSLEALKKEGESGRKKINQYTRYGTVLITAMQAYGISVGLEGMSTSQGSAVMDPGAFFRFTTVVTLIGGTMFLMWLGEQITARGVGNGISLIIFAGIVANLPSALAGTVELGRTGALSTLFIIFLLAMSVCVIYFI
;
A
#
# COMPACT_ATOMS: atom_id res chain seq x y z
N MET A 1 -3.36 23.15 41.05
CA MET A 1 -3.93 22.74 39.76
C MET A 1 -2.82 21.99 39.03
N ALA A 2 -2.96 20.69 38.88
CA ALA A 2 -1.99 19.89 38.10
C ALA A 2 -2.04 20.36 36.65
N SER A 3 -0.86 20.56 36.04
CA SER A 3 -0.77 21.02 34.66
C SER A 3 -1.35 19.95 33.71
N ALA A 4 -1.91 20.39 32.56
CA ALA A 4 -2.46 19.46 31.56
C ALA A 4 -1.42 18.39 31.13
N ALA A 5 -0.12 18.72 31.21
CA ALA A 5 0.97 17.80 30.96
C ALA A 5 1.11 16.70 32.03
N GLU A 6 0.87 17.02 33.31
CA GLU A 6 0.88 16.02 34.40
C GLU A 6 -0.33 15.11 34.35
N GLN A 7 -1.49 15.61 33.93
CA GLN A 7 -2.69 14.78 33.70
C GLN A 7 -2.52 13.84 32.49
N LEU A 8 -1.88 14.30 31.41
CA LEU A 8 -1.52 13.45 30.27
C LEU A 8 -0.48 12.38 30.66
N ALA A 9 0.54 12.73 31.43
CA ALA A 9 1.56 11.77 31.90
C ALA A 9 0.97 10.73 32.88
N ALA A 10 0.03 11.12 33.74
CA ALA A 10 -0.65 10.21 34.65
C ALA A 10 -1.62 9.25 33.93
N ASN A 11 -2.16 9.64 32.77
CA ASN A 11 -3.03 8.78 31.94
C ASN A 11 -2.26 7.78 31.07
N ILE A 12 -0.95 7.97 30.85
CA ILE A 12 -0.09 7.01 30.15
C ILE A 12 0.43 5.98 31.16
N ASN A 13 -0.47 5.16 31.69
CA ASN A 13 -0.11 4.05 32.56
C ASN A 13 0.50 2.90 31.74
N PHE A 14 1.82 2.91 31.52
CA PHE A 14 2.57 1.80 30.93
C PHE A 14 2.36 0.47 31.69
N SER A 15 2.05 0.53 32.99
CA SER A 15 1.72 -0.64 33.79
C SER A 15 0.34 -1.24 33.46
N ALA A 16 -0.62 -0.43 33.05
CA ALA A 16 -1.92 -0.90 32.54
C ALA A 16 -1.77 -1.57 31.17
N PHE A 17 -0.88 -1.04 30.31
CA PHE A 17 -0.55 -1.64 29.02
C PHE A 17 0.12 -3.02 29.18
N SER A 18 0.98 -3.20 30.17
CA SER A 18 1.63 -4.49 30.43
C SER A 18 0.64 -5.58 30.90
N LYS A 19 -0.47 -5.21 31.52
CA LYS A 19 -1.55 -6.10 32.00
C LYS A 19 -2.61 -6.41 30.93
N ALA A 20 -2.69 -5.63 29.85
CA ALA A 20 -3.67 -5.82 28.77
C ALA A 20 -3.19 -6.90 27.77
N THR A 21 -3.29 -8.16 28.15
CA THR A 21 -2.85 -9.33 27.32
C THR A 21 -3.54 -9.38 25.95
N GLU A 22 -4.81 -9.01 25.87
CA GLU A 22 -5.57 -8.96 24.61
C GLU A 22 -5.03 -7.90 23.64
N LEU A 23 -4.78 -6.68 24.12
CA LEU A 23 -4.23 -5.60 23.31
C LEU A 23 -2.84 -5.95 22.80
N LYS A 24 -2.02 -6.55 23.65
CA LYS A 24 -0.68 -7.01 23.29
C LYS A 24 -0.72 -8.06 22.18
N LYS A 25 -1.62 -9.04 22.25
CA LYS A 25 -1.84 -10.03 21.18
C LYS A 25 -2.22 -9.38 19.86
N ARG A 26 -3.15 -8.43 19.87
CA ARG A 26 -3.60 -7.70 18.68
C ARG A 26 -2.48 -6.89 18.05
N ILE A 27 -1.67 -6.20 18.84
CA ILE A 27 -0.51 -5.44 18.36
C ILE A 27 0.53 -6.37 17.74
N TRP A 28 0.90 -7.47 18.41
CA TRP A 28 1.86 -8.43 17.87
C TRP A 28 1.38 -9.09 16.59
N PHE A 29 0.07 -9.39 16.51
CA PHE A 29 -0.53 -9.91 15.28
C PHE A 29 -0.42 -8.88 14.13
N THR A 30 -0.74 -7.63 14.40
CA THR A 30 -0.64 -6.54 13.41
C THR A 30 0.80 -6.36 12.92
N LEU A 31 1.76 -6.31 13.84
CA LEU A 31 3.18 -6.20 13.49
C LEU A 31 3.66 -7.41 12.65
N GLY A 32 3.29 -8.63 13.05
CA GLY A 32 3.60 -9.83 12.29
C GLY A 32 3.01 -9.82 10.89
N ALA A 33 1.76 -9.38 10.73
CA ALA A 33 1.11 -9.24 9.42
C ALA A 33 1.79 -8.18 8.54
N LEU A 34 2.21 -7.05 9.12
CA LEU A 34 2.97 -6.03 8.39
C LEU A 34 4.37 -6.50 7.96
N ILE A 35 5.02 -7.34 8.78
CA ILE A 35 6.28 -8.00 8.39
C ILE A 35 6.06 -8.93 7.20
N VAL A 36 5.00 -9.75 7.22
CA VAL A 36 4.64 -10.63 6.09
C VAL A 36 4.37 -9.81 4.82
N TYR A 37 3.61 -8.73 4.93
CA TYR A 37 3.41 -7.78 3.83
C TYR A 37 4.76 -7.28 3.30
N ARG A 38 5.63 -6.83 4.19
CA ARG A 38 6.92 -6.26 3.79
C ARG A 38 7.83 -7.28 3.11
N LEU A 39 7.88 -8.50 3.58
CA LEU A 39 8.62 -9.59 2.94
C LEU A 39 8.12 -9.84 1.51
N GLY A 40 6.81 -9.85 1.30
CA GLY A 40 6.23 -10.03 -0.04
C GLY A 40 6.56 -8.90 -1.03
N THR A 41 6.85 -7.68 -0.56
CA THR A 41 7.31 -6.58 -1.43
C THR A 41 8.74 -6.75 -1.97
N TYR A 42 9.42 -7.85 -1.63
CA TYR A 42 10.73 -8.21 -2.15
C TYR A 42 10.71 -9.46 -3.05
N ILE A 43 9.57 -10.14 -3.19
CA ILE A 43 9.43 -11.31 -4.04
C ILE A 43 9.13 -10.82 -5.47
N PRO A 44 10.09 -10.92 -6.42
CA PRO A 44 9.89 -10.44 -7.78
C PRO A 44 8.94 -11.35 -8.56
N LEU A 45 8.31 -10.79 -9.60
CA LEU A 45 7.55 -11.56 -10.58
C LEU A 45 8.49 -12.43 -11.42
N PRO A 46 8.10 -13.65 -11.76
CA PRO A 46 8.90 -14.52 -12.61
C PRO A 46 9.02 -13.96 -14.04
N GLY A 47 10.18 -14.12 -14.66
CA GLY A 47 10.43 -13.72 -16.04
C GLY A 47 10.78 -12.24 -16.25
N ILE A 48 11.09 -11.49 -15.18
CA ILE A 48 11.47 -10.08 -15.23
C ILE A 48 12.94 -9.91 -14.85
N ASP A 49 13.65 -9.05 -15.61
CA ASP A 49 14.99 -8.59 -15.24
C ASP A 49 14.87 -7.36 -14.30
N ALA A 50 15.20 -7.58 -13.04
CA ALA A 50 15.11 -6.55 -12.01
C ALA A 50 16.08 -5.37 -12.24
N ASN A 51 17.20 -5.57 -12.95
CA ASN A 51 18.19 -4.52 -13.18
C ASN A 51 17.69 -3.54 -14.25
N VAL A 52 17.20 -4.08 -15.37
CA VAL A 52 16.62 -3.27 -16.46
C VAL A 52 15.46 -2.44 -15.97
N LEU A 53 14.60 -3.05 -15.14
CA LEU A 53 13.45 -2.37 -14.57
C LEU A 53 13.85 -1.26 -13.59
N LYS A 54 14.83 -1.52 -12.75
CA LYS A 54 15.36 -0.51 -11.79
C LYS A 54 15.92 0.71 -12.52
N ASP A 55 16.67 0.49 -13.60
CA ASP A 55 17.23 1.58 -14.41
C ASP A 55 16.13 2.41 -15.09
N PHE A 56 15.09 1.75 -15.61
CA PHE A 56 13.92 2.41 -16.18
C PHE A 56 13.21 3.29 -15.15
N PHE A 57 12.96 2.78 -13.95
CA PHE A 57 12.31 3.54 -12.87
C PHE A 57 13.19 4.68 -12.35
N GLN A 58 14.50 4.51 -12.29
CA GLN A 58 15.42 5.60 -11.88
C GLN A 58 15.40 6.75 -12.89
N GLN A 59 15.37 6.46 -14.20
CA GLN A 59 15.27 7.49 -15.23
C GLN A 59 13.93 8.23 -15.22
N ASN A 60 12.85 7.57 -14.79
CA ASN A 60 11.49 8.10 -14.78
C ASN A 60 10.93 8.40 -13.35
N SER A 61 11.80 8.45 -12.34
CA SER A 61 11.40 8.58 -10.92
C SER A 61 10.69 9.89 -10.57
N GLY A 62 10.82 10.94 -11.37
CA GLY A 62 10.19 12.24 -11.14
C GLY A 62 8.73 12.36 -11.62
N GLY A 63 8.13 11.31 -12.20
CA GLY A 63 6.78 11.32 -12.76
C GLY A 63 5.70 10.69 -11.87
N ILE A 64 4.50 10.58 -12.43
CA ILE A 64 3.33 9.92 -11.82
C ILE A 64 3.68 8.48 -11.37
N MET A 65 4.53 7.79 -12.10
CA MET A 65 4.98 6.43 -11.82
C MET A 65 5.75 6.32 -10.49
N GLY A 66 6.59 7.31 -10.17
CA GLY A 66 7.27 7.40 -8.88
C GLY A 66 6.31 7.61 -7.71
N MET A 67 5.22 8.37 -7.91
CA MET A 67 4.17 8.53 -6.90
C MET A 67 3.46 7.20 -6.61
N PHE A 68 3.08 6.45 -7.63
CA PHE A 68 2.47 5.12 -7.44
C PHE A 68 3.42 4.14 -6.74
N ASP A 69 4.71 4.16 -7.08
CA ASP A 69 5.70 3.32 -6.43
C ASP A 69 5.88 3.67 -4.94
N MET A 70 5.77 4.96 -4.60
CA MET A 70 5.80 5.41 -3.21
C MET A 70 4.63 4.81 -2.39
N PHE A 71 3.40 4.80 -2.94
CA PHE A 71 2.25 4.15 -2.30
C PHE A 71 2.39 2.63 -2.21
N ALA A 72 3.03 2.02 -3.19
CA ALA A 72 3.32 0.59 -3.21
C ALA A 72 4.52 0.19 -2.32
N GLY A 73 5.21 1.16 -1.70
CA GLY A 73 6.37 0.89 -0.85
C GLY A 73 7.59 0.35 -1.60
N GLY A 74 7.76 0.75 -2.87
CA GLY A 74 8.83 0.26 -3.76
C GLY A 74 8.53 -1.10 -4.39
N ALA A 75 7.30 -1.60 -4.29
CA ALA A 75 6.92 -2.89 -4.88
C ALA A 75 6.73 -2.81 -6.39
N LEU A 76 6.36 -1.63 -6.91
CA LEU A 76 6.16 -1.40 -8.34
C LEU A 76 7.50 -1.31 -9.07
N SER A 77 8.45 -0.56 -8.57
CA SER A 77 9.79 -0.41 -9.16
C SER A 77 10.59 -1.71 -9.19
N ARG A 78 10.30 -2.63 -8.28
CA ARG A 78 10.90 -3.98 -8.24
C ARG A 78 10.04 -5.00 -8.95
N MET A 79 8.86 -4.63 -9.41
CA MET A 79 7.84 -5.50 -10.01
C MET A 79 7.65 -6.78 -9.23
N THR A 80 7.19 -6.63 -7.99
CA THR A 80 6.96 -7.74 -7.07
C THR A 80 5.54 -8.27 -7.20
N ILE A 81 5.26 -9.40 -6.55
CA ILE A 81 3.91 -9.98 -6.48
C ILE A 81 2.86 -9.01 -5.89
N PHE A 82 3.30 -7.98 -5.17
CA PHE A 82 2.46 -6.92 -4.59
C PHE A 82 2.58 -5.59 -5.35
N ALA A 83 3.00 -5.60 -6.62
CA ALA A 83 3.20 -4.37 -7.41
C ALA A 83 1.92 -3.52 -7.51
N LEU A 84 0.75 -4.12 -7.62
CA LEU A 84 -0.55 -3.42 -7.62
C LEU A 84 -1.02 -3.01 -6.22
N ASN A 85 -0.39 -3.51 -5.18
CA ASN A 85 -0.78 -3.27 -3.78
C ASN A 85 -2.29 -3.52 -3.56
N ILE A 86 -2.97 -2.66 -2.80
CA ILE A 86 -4.41 -2.72 -2.52
C ILE A 86 -5.21 -1.78 -3.45
N MET A 87 -4.57 -1.09 -4.39
CA MET A 87 -5.22 -0.11 -5.26
C MET A 87 -6.45 -0.66 -6.02
N PRO A 88 -6.42 -1.88 -6.61
CA PRO A 88 -7.59 -2.45 -7.27
C PRO A 88 -8.78 -2.65 -6.32
N TYR A 89 -8.51 -3.03 -5.07
CA TYR A 89 -9.55 -3.19 -4.05
C TYR A 89 -10.18 -1.84 -3.65
N ILE A 90 -9.37 -0.78 -3.50
CA ILE A 90 -9.90 0.56 -3.22
C ILE A 90 -10.81 1.00 -4.35
N SER A 91 -10.38 0.84 -5.60
CA SER A 91 -11.19 1.19 -6.78
C SER A 91 -12.51 0.40 -6.81
N ALA A 92 -12.46 -0.92 -6.59
CA ALA A 92 -13.65 -1.77 -6.53
C ALA A 92 -14.59 -1.35 -5.39
N SER A 93 -14.03 -1.01 -4.21
CA SER A 93 -14.81 -0.58 -3.04
C SER A 93 -15.53 0.76 -3.30
N ILE A 94 -14.85 1.72 -3.93
CA ILE A 94 -15.46 3.00 -4.30
C ILE A 94 -16.57 2.79 -5.32
N ILE A 95 -16.33 1.99 -6.37
CA ILE A 95 -17.34 1.66 -7.38
C ILE A 95 -18.57 1.01 -6.72
N MET A 96 -18.36 0.04 -5.83
CA MET A 96 -19.48 -0.62 -5.13
C MET A 96 -20.22 0.34 -4.21
N GLN A 97 -19.55 1.26 -3.53
CA GLN A 97 -20.19 2.29 -2.71
C GLN A 97 -21.08 3.21 -3.56
N LEU A 98 -20.59 3.65 -4.73
CA LEU A 98 -21.37 4.46 -5.67
C LEU A 98 -22.54 3.66 -6.24
N MET A 99 -22.32 2.40 -6.60
CA MET A 99 -23.39 1.52 -7.11
C MET A 99 -24.48 1.27 -6.06
N THR A 100 -24.15 1.20 -4.77
CA THR A 100 -25.16 1.10 -3.70
C THR A 100 -25.98 2.37 -3.52
N ALA A 101 -25.50 3.52 -3.97
CA ALA A 101 -26.25 4.78 -3.95
C ALA A 101 -27.17 4.96 -5.17
N VAL A 102 -26.82 4.35 -6.32
CA VAL A 102 -27.53 4.52 -7.60
C VAL A 102 -28.51 3.37 -7.86
N SER A 103 -28.19 2.14 -7.44
CA SER A 103 -29.00 0.94 -7.71
C SER A 103 -29.95 0.63 -6.55
N PRO A 104 -31.30 0.66 -6.78
CA PRO A 104 -32.27 0.35 -5.72
C PRO A 104 -32.11 -1.05 -5.12
N SER A 105 -31.68 -2.03 -5.92
CA SER A 105 -31.45 -3.41 -5.46
C SER A 105 -30.27 -3.52 -4.49
N LEU A 106 -29.18 -2.78 -4.74
CA LEU A 106 -28.02 -2.75 -3.86
C LEU A 106 -28.28 -1.88 -2.61
N GLU A 107 -29.09 -0.83 -2.75
CA GLU A 107 -29.56 -0.05 -1.61
C GLU A 107 -30.41 -0.89 -0.65
N ALA A 108 -31.33 -1.69 -1.17
CA ALA A 108 -32.14 -2.63 -0.40
C ALA A 108 -31.23 -3.63 0.35
N LEU A 109 -30.22 -4.17 -0.36
CA LEU A 109 -29.24 -5.08 0.23
C LEU A 109 -28.46 -4.40 1.37
N LYS A 110 -28.09 -3.13 1.22
CA LYS A 110 -27.41 -2.36 2.29
C LYS A 110 -28.29 -2.18 3.53
N LYS A 111 -29.61 -2.07 3.34
CA LYS A 111 -30.61 -1.96 4.42
C LYS A 111 -30.86 -3.28 5.16
N GLU A 112 -30.53 -4.43 4.60
CA GLU A 112 -30.59 -5.75 5.26
C GLU A 112 -29.61 -5.92 6.43
N GLY A 113 -28.75 -4.92 6.72
CA GLY A 113 -27.79 -4.96 7.82
C GLY A 113 -26.56 -5.83 7.54
N GLU A 114 -26.18 -6.70 8.49
CA GLU A 114 -24.94 -7.51 8.38
C GLU A 114 -24.97 -8.52 7.22
N SER A 115 -26.11 -9.11 6.92
CA SER A 115 -26.28 -10.07 5.82
C SER A 115 -26.02 -9.38 4.47
N GLY A 116 -26.60 -8.21 4.26
CA GLY A 116 -26.40 -7.43 3.05
C GLY A 116 -24.98 -6.92 2.89
N ARG A 117 -24.34 -6.46 3.99
CA ARG A 117 -22.93 -6.05 3.98
C ARG A 117 -21.99 -7.19 3.56
N LYS A 118 -22.24 -8.43 4.00
CA LYS A 118 -21.44 -9.59 3.58
C LYS A 118 -21.54 -9.82 2.07
N LYS A 119 -22.73 -9.68 1.49
CA LYS A 119 -22.93 -9.80 0.03
C LYS A 119 -22.24 -8.66 -0.74
N ILE A 120 -22.35 -7.43 -0.27
CA ILE A 120 -21.68 -6.28 -0.88
C ILE A 120 -20.15 -6.46 -0.84
N ASN A 121 -19.59 -6.91 0.28
CA ASN A 121 -18.17 -7.22 0.38
C ASN A 121 -17.76 -8.33 -0.60
N GLN A 122 -18.60 -9.34 -0.81
CA GLN A 122 -18.34 -10.39 -1.79
C GLN A 122 -18.32 -9.85 -3.23
N TYR A 123 -19.26 -8.96 -3.59
CA TYR A 123 -19.24 -8.29 -4.88
C TYR A 123 -18.01 -7.39 -5.05
N THR A 124 -17.59 -6.70 -3.99
CA THR A 124 -16.34 -5.92 -3.99
C THR A 124 -15.13 -6.82 -4.28
N ARG A 125 -15.05 -8.02 -3.70
CA ARG A 125 -13.98 -8.99 -4.00
C ARG A 125 -13.98 -9.43 -5.45
N TYR A 126 -15.14 -9.75 -6.03
CA TYR A 126 -15.23 -10.09 -7.46
C TYR A 126 -14.84 -8.92 -8.36
N GLY A 127 -15.30 -7.70 -8.03
CA GLY A 127 -14.88 -6.49 -8.70
C GLY A 127 -13.37 -6.26 -8.63
N THR A 128 -12.76 -6.54 -7.47
CA THR A 128 -11.31 -6.45 -7.28
C THR A 128 -10.57 -7.40 -8.22
N VAL A 129 -10.99 -8.67 -8.32
CA VAL A 129 -10.38 -9.63 -9.23
C VAL A 129 -10.44 -9.16 -10.68
N LEU A 130 -11.61 -8.65 -11.12
CA LEU A 130 -11.80 -8.15 -12.48
C LEU A 130 -10.89 -6.95 -12.77
N ILE A 131 -10.88 -5.95 -11.88
CA ILE A 131 -10.03 -4.75 -12.05
C ILE A 131 -8.55 -5.12 -12.02
N THR A 132 -8.16 -6.02 -11.09
CA THR A 132 -6.77 -6.51 -11.02
C THR A 132 -6.38 -7.23 -12.30
N ALA A 133 -7.23 -8.07 -12.87
CA ALA A 133 -6.95 -8.78 -14.12
C ALA A 133 -6.71 -7.80 -15.28
N MET A 134 -7.56 -6.78 -15.42
CA MET A 134 -7.41 -5.76 -16.45
C MET A 134 -6.11 -4.95 -16.27
N GLN A 135 -5.82 -4.50 -15.05
CA GLN A 135 -4.61 -3.74 -14.75
C GLN A 135 -3.35 -4.60 -14.92
N ALA A 136 -3.36 -5.84 -14.45
CA ALA A 136 -2.24 -6.78 -14.58
C ALA A 136 -1.95 -7.10 -16.04
N TYR A 137 -2.98 -7.27 -16.87
CA TYR A 137 -2.81 -7.45 -18.30
C TYR A 137 -2.19 -6.22 -18.98
N GLY A 138 -2.69 -5.02 -18.65
CA GLY A 138 -2.12 -3.77 -19.16
C GLY A 138 -0.64 -3.60 -18.77
N ILE A 139 -0.31 -3.92 -17.51
CA ILE A 139 1.08 -3.88 -17.02
C ILE A 139 1.95 -4.92 -17.76
N SER A 140 1.47 -6.15 -17.95
CA SER A 140 2.24 -7.20 -18.64
C SER A 140 2.59 -6.81 -20.08
N VAL A 141 1.63 -6.22 -20.81
CA VAL A 141 1.86 -5.70 -22.17
C VAL A 141 2.81 -4.50 -22.14
N GLY A 142 2.65 -3.60 -21.17
CA GLY A 142 3.56 -2.47 -20.97
C GLY A 142 5.00 -2.89 -20.71
N LEU A 143 5.20 -3.92 -19.88
CA LEU A 143 6.54 -4.46 -19.57
C LEU A 143 7.22 -5.09 -20.78
N GLU A 144 6.47 -5.80 -21.63
CA GLU A 144 7.03 -6.35 -22.88
C GLU A 144 7.52 -5.26 -23.86
N GLY A 145 6.88 -4.08 -23.80
CA GLY A 145 7.29 -2.91 -24.59
C GLY A 145 8.47 -2.12 -23.99
N MET A 146 8.86 -2.40 -22.75
CA MET A 146 9.96 -1.71 -22.07
C MET A 146 11.30 -2.34 -22.46
N SER A 147 12.09 -1.60 -23.21
CA SER A 147 13.47 -1.93 -23.54
C SER A 147 14.38 -0.75 -23.16
N THR A 148 15.51 -1.06 -22.56
CA THR A 148 16.57 -0.09 -22.27
C THR A 148 17.81 -0.42 -23.09
N SER A 149 18.83 0.43 -23.01
CA SER A 149 20.15 0.15 -23.62
C SER A 149 20.80 -1.14 -23.11
N GLN A 150 20.31 -1.69 -21.99
CA GLN A 150 20.81 -2.92 -21.38
C GLN A 150 20.00 -4.18 -21.77
N GLY A 151 18.86 -4.03 -22.46
CA GLY A 151 18.02 -5.15 -22.89
C GLY A 151 16.52 -4.94 -22.67
N SER A 152 15.76 -6.02 -22.83
CA SER A 152 14.32 -6.04 -22.54
C SER A 152 14.07 -6.30 -21.06
N ALA A 153 13.04 -5.63 -20.49
CA ALA A 153 12.61 -5.85 -19.12
C ALA A 153 12.05 -7.26 -18.88
N VAL A 154 11.59 -7.93 -19.94
CA VAL A 154 11.03 -9.29 -19.91
C VAL A 154 11.99 -10.24 -20.61
N MET A 155 12.36 -11.34 -19.94
CA MET A 155 13.29 -12.34 -20.48
C MET A 155 12.68 -13.09 -21.67
N ASP A 156 11.45 -13.58 -21.52
CA ASP A 156 10.70 -14.33 -22.53
C ASP A 156 9.34 -13.69 -22.77
N PRO A 157 9.22 -12.70 -23.70
CA PRO A 157 7.94 -12.06 -24.00
C PRO A 157 6.98 -13.03 -24.69
N GLY A 158 5.69 -12.97 -24.31
CA GLY A 158 4.67 -13.81 -24.94
C GLY A 158 3.47 -14.10 -24.05
N ALA A 159 2.55 -14.91 -24.59
CA ALA A 159 1.29 -15.23 -23.92
C ALA A 159 1.49 -15.90 -22.54
N PHE A 160 2.52 -16.72 -22.39
CA PHE A 160 2.86 -17.38 -21.14
C PHE A 160 3.27 -16.38 -20.06
N PHE A 161 4.13 -15.42 -20.40
CA PHE A 161 4.52 -14.34 -19.47
C PHE A 161 3.32 -13.52 -19.03
N ARG A 162 2.45 -13.11 -19.99
CA ARG A 162 1.21 -12.34 -19.67
C ARG A 162 0.31 -13.11 -18.72
N PHE A 163 0.06 -14.38 -19.01
CA PHE A 163 -0.77 -15.25 -18.18
C PHE A 163 -0.20 -15.38 -16.76
N THR A 164 1.09 -15.70 -16.64
CA THR A 164 1.78 -15.86 -15.36
C THR A 164 1.74 -14.56 -14.55
N THR A 165 2.00 -13.42 -15.19
CA THR A 165 1.96 -12.11 -14.57
C THR A 165 0.56 -11.78 -14.03
N VAL A 166 -0.48 -11.99 -14.85
CA VAL A 166 -1.88 -11.74 -14.46
C VAL A 166 -2.26 -12.61 -13.26
N VAL A 167 -2.00 -13.91 -13.31
CA VAL A 167 -2.35 -14.82 -12.21
C VAL A 167 -1.59 -14.46 -10.93
N THR A 168 -0.30 -14.13 -11.04
CA THR A 168 0.51 -13.77 -9.88
C THR A 168 0.06 -12.46 -9.23
N LEU A 169 -0.24 -11.43 -10.02
CA LEU A 169 -0.72 -10.14 -9.50
C LEU A 169 -2.13 -10.25 -8.90
N ILE A 170 -3.02 -11.05 -9.48
CA ILE A 170 -4.32 -11.36 -8.87
C ILE A 170 -4.10 -12.05 -7.53
N GLY A 171 -3.28 -13.08 -7.48
CA GLY A 171 -2.96 -13.81 -6.25
C GLY A 171 -2.38 -12.89 -5.17
N GLY A 172 -1.45 -12.01 -5.54
CA GLY A 172 -0.85 -11.01 -4.64
C GLY A 172 -1.88 -10.03 -4.09
N THR A 173 -2.71 -9.45 -4.94
CA THR A 173 -3.77 -8.51 -4.52
C THR A 173 -4.82 -9.19 -3.62
N MET A 174 -5.24 -10.40 -3.97
CA MET A 174 -6.19 -11.16 -3.15
C MET A 174 -5.61 -11.53 -1.79
N PHE A 175 -4.32 -11.89 -1.75
CA PHE A 175 -3.62 -12.14 -0.50
C PHE A 175 -3.54 -10.88 0.38
N LEU A 176 -3.22 -9.72 -0.20
CA LEU A 176 -3.17 -8.46 0.55
C LEU A 176 -4.55 -8.05 1.08
N MET A 177 -5.60 -8.23 0.29
CA MET A 177 -6.97 -8.00 0.73
C MET A 177 -7.32 -8.90 1.92
N TRP A 178 -7.04 -10.21 1.81
CA TRP A 178 -7.25 -11.16 2.91
C TRP A 178 -6.43 -10.77 4.15
N LEU A 179 -5.16 -10.39 3.97
CA LEU A 179 -4.30 -9.95 5.07
C LEU A 179 -4.86 -8.70 5.76
N GLY A 180 -5.34 -7.71 5.00
CA GLY A 180 -5.99 -6.51 5.52
C GLY A 180 -7.25 -6.83 6.32
N GLU A 181 -8.06 -7.78 5.85
CA GLU A 181 -9.24 -8.27 6.58
C GLU A 181 -8.85 -8.99 7.89
N GLN A 182 -7.78 -9.80 7.88
CA GLN A 182 -7.29 -10.45 9.10
C GLN A 182 -6.77 -9.44 10.12
N ILE A 183 -6.06 -8.39 9.68
CA ILE A 183 -5.61 -7.31 10.57
C ILE A 183 -6.83 -6.59 11.17
N THR A 184 -7.84 -6.28 10.37
CA THR A 184 -9.06 -5.62 10.86
C THR A 184 -9.83 -6.49 11.87
N ALA A 185 -9.90 -7.81 11.64
CA ALA A 185 -10.64 -8.72 12.51
C ALA A 185 -9.90 -9.07 13.81
N ARG A 186 -8.58 -9.28 13.75
CA ARG A 186 -7.76 -9.82 14.86
C ARG A 186 -6.69 -8.86 15.37
N GLY A 187 -6.39 -7.82 14.63
CA GLY A 187 -5.39 -6.81 14.95
C GLY A 187 -5.96 -5.55 15.56
N VAL A 188 -5.31 -4.43 15.27
CA VAL A 188 -5.67 -3.08 15.71
C VAL A 188 -5.97 -2.21 14.50
N GLY A 189 -7.09 -1.53 14.50
CA GLY A 189 -7.46 -0.55 13.48
C GLY A 189 -7.91 -1.17 12.14
N ASN A 190 -7.92 -0.35 11.09
CA ASN A 190 -8.27 -0.77 9.73
C ASN A 190 -7.04 -1.36 9.04
N GLY A 191 -7.06 -2.68 8.76
CA GLY A 191 -5.91 -3.37 8.19
C GLY A 191 -5.52 -2.90 6.80
N ILE A 192 -6.48 -2.49 5.96
CA ILE A 192 -6.22 -1.96 4.63
C ILE A 192 -5.44 -0.65 4.72
N SER A 193 -5.89 0.27 5.56
CA SER A 193 -5.22 1.54 5.81
C SER A 193 -3.81 1.35 6.39
N LEU A 194 -3.64 0.35 7.26
CA LEU A 194 -2.33 0.03 7.85
C LEU A 194 -1.34 -0.54 6.82
N ILE A 195 -1.80 -1.33 5.85
CA ILE A 195 -0.94 -1.82 4.77
C ILE A 195 -0.49 -0.66 3.87
N ILE A 196 -1.39 0.26 3.52
CA ILE A 196 -1.04 1.45 2.75
C ILE A 196 -0.04 2.32 3.53
N PHE A 197 -0.33 2.58 4.79
CA PHE A 197 0.55 3.33 5.68
C PHE A 197 1.95 2.70 5.78
N ALA A 198 2.03 1.38 5.94
CA ALA A 198 3.30 0.66 6.00
C ALA A 198 4.10 0.76 4.69
N GLY A 199 3.40 0.80 3.54
CA GLY A 199 4.02 1.06 2.23
C GLY A 199 4.67 2.45 2.16
N ILE A 200 3.94 3.48 2.56
CA ILE A 200 4.41 4.88 2.53
C ILE A 200 5.57 5.07 3.51
N VAL A 201 5.40 4.64 4.77
CA VAL A 201 6.41 4.79 5.83
C VAL A 201 7.70 4.05 5.51
N ALA A 202 7.63 2.95 4.76
CA ALA A 202 8.81 2.19 4.37
C ALA A 202 9.82 3.00 3.53
N ASN A 203 9.38 4.01 2.80
CA ASN A 203 10.23 4.89 2.00
C ASN A 203 10.70 6.15 2.79
N LEU A 204 10.14 6.38 3.98
CA LEU A 204 10.45 7.56 4.79
C LEU A 204 11.94 7.65 5.16
N PRO A 205 12.63 6.58 5.59
CA PRO A 205 14.06 6.67 5.93
C PRO A 205 14.92 7.11 4.75
N SER A 206 14.66 6.58 3.54
CA SER A 206 15.41 6.95 2.34
C SER A 206 15.10 8.38 1.88
N ALA A 207 13.85 8.82 2.01
CA ALA A 207 13.45 10.21 1.73
C ALA A 207 14.13 11.20 2.69
N LEU A 208 14.18 10.87 3.98
CA LEU A 208 14.87 11.70 4.97
C LEU A 208 16.38 11.76 4.70
N ALA A 209 17.01 10.60 4.42
CA ALA A 209 18.43 10.56 4.07
C ALA A 209 18.75 11.41 2.82
N GLY A 210 17.92 11.29 1.77
CA GLY A 210 18.04 12.09 0.56
C GLY A 210 17.88 13.60 0.83
N THR A 211 16.93 13.98 1.67
CA THR A 211 16.71 15.39 2.04
C THR A 211 17.91 15.98 2.82
N VAL A 212 18.47 15.20 3.74
CA VAL A 212 19.67 15.60 4.50
C VAL A 212 20.88 15.74 3.56
N GLU A 213 21.04 14.81 2.60
CA GLU A 213 22.13 14.90 1.63
C GLU A 213 22.00 16.11 0.70
N LEU A 214 20.80 16.45 0.24
CA LEU A 214 20.52 17.69 -0.51
C LEU A 214 20.81 18.94 0.31
N GLY A 215 20.60 18.91 1.62
CA GLY A 215 21.01 19.97 2.53
C GLY A 215 22.52 20.08 2.68
N ARG A 216 23.24 18.95 2.75
CA ARG A 216 24.72 18.91 2.85
C ARG A 216 25.42 19.38 1.57
N THR A 217 24.87 19.02 0.42
CA THR A 217 25.39 19.42 -0.91
C THR A 217 25.07 20.89 -1.27
N GLY A 218 24.27 21.59 -0.43
CA GLY A 218 23.88 22.97 -0.68
C GLY A 218 22.81 23.16 -1.76
N ALA A 219 22.25 22.06 -2.29
CA ALA A 219 21.17 22.10 -3.27
C ALA A 219 19.85 22.62 -2.65
N LEU A 220 19.66 22.40 -1.36
CA LEU A 220 18.55 22.96 -0.58
C LEU A 220 19.09 23.75 0.60
N SER A 221 18.57 24.98 0.83
CA SER A 221 18.92 25.72 2.02
C SER A 221 18.40 25.06 3.28
N THR A 222 19.19 25.07 4.35
CA THR A 222 18.78 24.47 5.65
C THR A 222 17.47 25.10 6.16
N LEU A 223 17.24 26.39 5.88
CA LEU A 223 16.02 27.10 6.24
C LEU A 223 14.79 26.51 5.50
N PHE A 224 14.92 26.09 4.24
CA PHE A 224 13.87 25.45 3.48
C PHE A 224 13.51 24.05 4.03
N ILE A 225 14.50 23.29 4.48
CA ILE A 225 14.27 21.97 5.11
C ILE A 225 13.50 22.12 6.43
N ILE A 226 13.88 23.10 7.26
CA ILE A 226 13.17 23.43 8.51
C ILE A 226 11.73 23.86 8.22
N PHE A 227 11.53 24.69 7.18
CA PHE A 227 10.20 25.12 6.76
C PHE A 227 9.32 23.93 6.32
N LEU A 228 9.86 23.00 5.53
CA LEU A 228 9.13 21.77 5.11
C LEU A 228 8.75 20.91 6.31
N LEU A 229 9.63 20.72 7.28
CA LEU A 229 9.35 19.98 8.49
C LEU A 229 8.27 20.67 9.33
N ALA A 230 8.37 21.97 9.53
CA ALA A 230 7.38 22.76 10.26
C ALA A 230 6.01 22.72 9.58
N MET A 231 5.98 22.83 8.25
CA MET A 231 4.75 22.72 7.46
C MET A 231 4.12 21.33 7.58
N SER A 232 4.94 20.26 7.54
CA SER A 232 4.45 18.87 7.70
C SER A 232 3.82 18.67 9.09
N VAL A 233 4.47 19.15 10.15
CA VAL A 233 3.92 19.09 11.51
C VAL A 233 2.62 19.90 11.63
N CYS A 234 2.59 21.10 11.01
CA CYS A 234 1.40 21.95 11.00
C CYS A 234 0.21 21.27 10.31
N VAL A 235 0.44 20.62 9.16
CA VAL A 235 -0.59 19.87 8.43
C VAL A 235 -1.11 18.70 9.28
N ILE A 236 -0.22 17.92 9.93
CA ILE A 236 -0.61 16.82 10.81
C ILE A 236 -1.43 17.31 12.01
N TYR A 237 -1.09 18.49 12.54
CA TYR A 237 -1.84 19.07 13.67
C TYR A 237 -3.23 19.58 13.24
N PHE A 238 -3.38 20.01 11.98
CA PHE A 238 -4.64 20.60 11.47
C PHE A 238 -5.65 19.53 11.02
N ILE A 239 -5.21 18.30 10.67
CA ILE A 239 -6.03 17.15 10.28
C ILE A 239 -6.46 16.36 11.52
#